data_2e15b5f3fa100565b1716231105b0655
#
_entry.id   2e15b5f3fa100565b1716231105b0655
#
_cell.length_a   1.000
_cell.length_b   1.000
_cell.length_c   1.000
_cell.angle_alpha   90.00
_cell.angle_beta   90.00
_cell.angle_gamma   90.00
#
_symmetry.space_group_name_H-M   'P 1'
#
loop_
_entity.id
_entity.type
_entity.pdbx_description
1 polymer ?
#
loop_
_entity_poly.entity_id
_entity_poly.type
_entity_poly.pdbx_seq_one_letter_code
_entity_poly.pdbx_strand_id
1 'polypeptide(L)'
;MKKASSIQKIPKKVVMEQEINLANYQINIADIRQHIDEVAVNKTKKQPQNAEEFTADTKALYADFAKEKMGIEFKDISLFITALTHRSYVNEHKKAYIEHNERLEFLGDAILELVTSDFLYRNFTEPEGIMTAWRSALVRTESIGRASTEIGYLHLIRLSKGEKLGSDRTHASIIADCFEAVTGAIYLDQGYLRAKQFIYQHILTKMDEIIINESWRDSKSYLQELAQKTDGATPQYHVIKEEGPDHDRIFSVNVVVAGRIRGTGSGHSKQEAQSNAATEGIKYYKKHLGNQLPATGRLTLRK
;
A
#
# COMPACT_ATOMS: atom_id res chain seq x y z
N MET A 1 54.02 10.60 16.27
CA MET A 1 53.73 9.30 15.60
C MET A 1 52.33 8.87 15.96
N LYS A 2 51.34 9.11 15.07
CA LYS A 2 49.95 8.67 15.25
C LYS A 2 49.73 7.47 14.37
N LYS A 3 49.35 6.33 15.00
CA LYS A 3 49.03 5.08 14.29
C LYS A 3 47.70 5.28 13.57
N ALA A 4 47.70 5.08 12.24
CA ALA A 4 46.52 4.98 11.41
C ALA A 4 45.82 3.63 11.69
N SER A 5 44.57 3.68 12.09
CA SER A 5 43.71 2.50 12.21
C SER A 5 43.31 2.01 10.82
N SER A 6 43.71 0.79 10.51
CA SER A 6 43.33 0.07 9.29
C SER A 6 41.85 -0.22 9.28
N ILE A 7 41.10 0.38 8.36
CA ILE A 7 39.75 0.00 8.03
C ILE A 7 39.83 -1.35 7.32
N GLN A 8 39.41 -2.40 7.99
CA GLN A 8 39.21 -3.72 7.36
C GLN A 8 38.11 -3.64 6.32
N LYS A 9 38.49 -3.84 5.05
CA LYS A 9 37.56 -4.01 3.93
C LYS A 9 36.78 -5.30 4.15
N ILE A 10 35.46 -5.17 4.37
CA ILE A 10 34.54 -6.31 4.37
C ILE A 10 34.56 -6.94 2.98
N PRO A 11 34.82 -8.23 2.82
CA PRO A 11 34.81 -8.89 1.53
C PRO A 11 33.38 -8.88 0.98
N LYS A 12 33.20 -8.39 -0.24
CA LYS A 12 31.99 -8.52 -1.03
C LYS A 12 31.76 -10.01 -1.35
N LYS A 13 31.20 -10.75 -0.41
CA LYS A 13 30.64 -12.05 -0.71
C LYS A 13 29.27 -11.80 -1.31
N VAL A 14 29.20 -11.83 -2.63
CA VAL A 14 27.93 -11.97 -3.36
C VAL A 14 27.30 -13.25 -2.82
N VAL A 15 26.25 -13.10 -2.04
CA VAL A 15 25.37 -14.22 -1.70
C VAL A 15 24.64 -14.49 -3.01
N MET A 16 25.13 -15.49 -3.77
CA MET A 16 24.36 -16.08 -4.85
C MET A 16 23.09 -16.60 -4.18
N GLU A 17 21.92 -16.16 -4.67
CA GLU A 17 20.65 -16.78 -4.37
C GLU A 17 20.79 -18.26 -4.75
N GLN A 18 21.03 -19.12 -3.76
CA GLN A 18 20.90 -20.54 -3.96
C GLN A 18 19.41 -20.80 -4.10
N GLU A 19 18.99 -21.26 -5.26
CA GLU A 19 17.65 -21.80 -5.43
C GLU A 19 17.42 -22.86 -4.35
N ILE A 20 16.44 -22.61 -3.49
CA ILE A 20 16.08 -23.56 -2.44
C ILE A 20 15.53 -24.79 -3.16
N ASN A 21 16.23 -25.92 -3.03
CA ASN A 21 15.73 -27.17 -3.56
C ASN A 21 14.52 -27.64 -2.73
N LEU A 22 13.33 -27.40 -3.25
CA LEU A 22 12.05 -27.73 -2.59
C LEU A 22 11.91 -29.25 -2.28
N ALA A 23 12.61 -30.10 -2.99
CA ALA A 23 12.65 -31.55 -2.70
C ALA A 23 13.18 -31.85 -1.29
N ASN A 24 14.07 -31.02 -0.76
CA ASN A 24 14.59 -31.16 0.62
C ASN A 24 13.55 -30.90 1.70
N TYR A 25 12.43 -30.25 1.35
CA TYR A 25 11.30 -29.94 2.25
C TYR A 25 10.11 -30.87 2.07
N GLN A 26 10.25 -31.96 1.27
CA GLN A 26 9.20 -32.91 0.93
C GLN A 26 7.97 -32.26 0.28
N ILE A 27 8.15 -31.10 -0.37
CA ILE A 27 7.10 -30.40 -1.10
C ILE A 27 7.11 -30.90 -2.54
N ASN A 28 6.11 -31.70 -2.91
CA ASN A 28 5.96 -32.17 -4.28
C ASN A 28 4.98 -31.24 -5.05
N ILE A 29 5.55 -30.28 -5.75
CA ILE A 29 4.76 -29.33 -6.54
C ILE A 29 3.98 -30.01 -7.67
N ALA A 30 4.50 -31.14 -8.21
CA ALA A 30 3.80 -31.88 -9.26
C ALA A 30 2.50 -32.50 -8.71
N ASP A 31 2.53 -33.11 -7.52
CA ASP A 31 1.35 -33.70 -6.88
C ASP A 31 0.32 -32.62 -6.53
N ILE A 32 0.79 -31.46 -6.05
CA ILE A 32 -0.10 -30.32 -5.78
C ILE A 32 -0.76 -29.84 -7.08
N ARG A 33 -0.01 -29.70 -8.16
CA ARG A 33 -0.55 -29.32 -9.48
C ARG A 33 -1.55 -30.34 -9.98
N GLN A 34 -1.22 -31.63 -9.91
CA GLN A 34 -2.14 -32.69 -10.30
C GLN A 34 -3.44 -32.64 -9.52
N HIS A 35 -3.36 -32.45 -8.19
CA HIS A 35 -4.56 -32.32 -7.35
C HIS A 35 -5.41 -31.10 -7.72
N ILE A 36 -4.76 -29.94 -7.98
CA ILE A 36 -5.44 -28.73 -8.45
C ILE A 36 -6.12 -28.98 -9.79
N ASP A 37 -5.45 -29.67 -10.73
CA ASP A 37 -5.99 -29.97 -12.04
C ASP A 37 -7.17 -30.96 -11.94
N GLU A 38 -7.12 -31.95 -11.06
CA GLU A 38 -8.23 -32.88 -10.79
C GLU A 38 -9.48 -32.16 -10.21
N VAL A 39 -9.27 -31.19 -9.33
CA VAL A 39 -10.34 -30.35 -8.74
C VAL A 39 -10.84 -29.30 -9.74
N ALA A 40 -9.99 -28.83 -10.64
CA ALA A 40 -10.25 -27.76 -11.61
C ALA A 40 -10.82 -28.26 -12.95
N VAL A 41 -10.99 -29.58 -13.15
CA VAL A 41 -11.37 -30.24 -14.42
C VAL A 41 -12.60 -29.65 -15.14
N ASN A 42 -13.33 -28.74 -14.55
CA ASN A 42 -14.45 -28.05 -15.21
C ASN A 42 -14.12 -26.62 -15.74
N LYS A 43 -12.88 -26.14 -15.70
CA LYS A 43 -12.56 -24.73 -16.06
C LYS A 43 -11.42 -24.49 -17.05
N THR A 44 -10.68 -25.50 -17.51
CA THR A 44 -9.57 -25.25 -18.42
C THR A 44 -10.03 -25.09 -19.87
N LYS A 45 -10.25 -23.86 -20.30
CA LYS A 45 -10.17 -23.50 -21.72
C LYS A 45 -8.70 -23.57 -22.12
N LYS A 46 -8.35 -24.48 -23.06
CA LYS A 46 -7.00 -24.54 -23.67
C LYS A 46 -6.62 -23.15 -24.18
N GLN A 47 -5.46 -22.64 -23.73
CA GLN A 47 -4.86 -21.45 -24.34
C GLN A 47 -4.56 -21.74 -25.82
N PRO A 48 -4.94 -20.86 -26.75
CA PRO A 48 -4.51 -20.97 -28.13
C PRO A 48 -2.98 -20.74 -28.21
N GLN A 49 -2.29 -21.58 -28.94
CA GLN A 49 -0.82 -21.56 -29.08
C GLN A 49 -0.25 -20.30 -29.75
N ASN A 50 -1.05 -19.34 -30.22
CA ASN A 50 -0.66 -18.17 -31.02
C ASN A 50 -1.35 -16.85 -30.62
N ALA A 51 -1.74 -16.63 -29.37
CA ALA A 51 -2.24 -15.32 -28.96
C ALA A 51 -1.04 -14.39 -28.69
N GLU A 52 -0.79 -13.40 -29.56
CA GLU A 52 0.07 -12.28 -29.20
C GLU A 52 -0.61 -11.52 -28.03
N GLU A 53 0.00 -11.62 -26.88
CA GLU A 53 -0.53 -11.07 -25.63
C GLU A 53 -0.60 -9.54 -25.69
N PHE A 54 0.43 -8.91 -26.30
CA PHE A 54 0.49 -7.45 -26.47
C PHE A 54 1.14 -7.06 -27.79
N THR A 55 0.61 -6.03 -28.45
CA THR A 55 1.20 -5.50 -29.70
C THR A 55 2.55 -4.84 -29.46
N ALA A 56 3.38 -4.75 -30.51
CA ALA A 56 4.68 -4.07 -30.45
C ALA A 56 4.55 -2.61 -29.98
N ASP A 57 3.54 -1.88 -30.47
CA ASP A 57 3.29 -0.49 -30.07
C ASP A 57 2.89 -0.37 -28.59
N THR A 58 2.09 -1.32 -28.10
CA THR A 58 1.75 -1.37 -26.66
C THR A 58 3.01 -1.60 -25.84
N LYS A 59 3.84 -2.58 -26.21
CA LYS A 59 5.09 -2.87 -25.50
C LYS A 59 6.04 -1.67 -25.51
N ALA A 60 6.18 -0.97 -26.63
CA ALA A 60 7.01 0.22 -26.74
C ALA A 60 6.50 1.35 -25.80
N LEU A 61 5.21 1.66 -25.83
CA LEU A 61 4.62 2.69 -24.97
C LEU A 61 4.90 2.45 -23.48
N TYR A 62 4.70 1.22 -23.01
CA TYR A 62 4.93 0.89 -21.59
C TYR A 62 6.41 0.85 -21.25
N ALA A 63 7.28 0.38 -22.16
CA ALA A 63 8.72 0.37 -21.95
C ALA A 63 9.30 1.78 -21.86
N ASP A 64 8.89 2.68 -22.75
CA ASP A 64 9.30 4.09 -22.73
C ASP A 64 8.88 4.76 -21.42
N PHE A 65 7.62 4.56 -21.01
CA PHE A 65 7.14 5.10 -19.74
C PHE A 65 7.95 4.57 -18.55
N ALA A 66 8.14 3.24 -18.45
CA ALA A 66 8.87 2.64 -17.34
C ALA A 66 10.31 3.16 -17.26
N LYS A 67 10.98 3.30 -18.41
CA LYS A 67 12.34 3.83 -18.50
C LYS A 67 12.40 5.33 -18.12
N GLU A 68 11.55 6.16 -18.72
CA GLU A 68 11.63 7.61 -18.56
C GLU A 68 11.08 8.11 -17.22
N LYS A 69 9.99 7.52 -16.71
CA LYS A 69 9.30 7.99 -15.50
C LYS A 69 9.69 7.22 -14.25
N MET A 70 10.03 5.93 -14.37
CA MET A 70 10.37 5.09 -13.22
C MET A 70 11.87 4.75 -13.17
N GLY A 71 12.63 5.02 -14.23
CA GLY A 71 14.04 4.63 -14.34
C GLY A 71 14.23 3.11 -14.36
N ILE A 72 13.23 2.36 -14.85
CA ILE A 72 13.22 0.89 -14.87
C ILE A 72 13.18 0.40 -16.31
N GLU A 73 14.21 -0.33 -16.73
CA GLU A 73 14.23 -1.06 -17.99
C GLU A 73 13.86 -2.52 -17.73
N PHE A 74 12.60 -2.89 -18.00
CA PHE A 74 12.14 -4.28 -17.85
C PHE A 74 12.79 -5.20 -18.88
N LYS A 75 13.23 -6.38 -18.45
CA LYS A 75 13.66 -7.47 -19.32
C LYS A 75 12.45 -8.10 -20.02
N ASP A 76 11.36 -8.25 -19.25
CA ASP A 76 10.06 -8.68 -19.75
C ASP A 76 9.01 -7.60 -19.45
N ILE A 77 8.76 -6.72 -20.42
CA ILE A 77 7.79 -5.64 -20.31
C ILE A 77 6.34 -6.13 -20.12
N SER A 78 6.06 -7.39 -20.47
CA SER A 78 4.73 -7.97 -20.30
C SER A 78 4.31 -8.03 -18.82
N LEU A 79 5.25 -8.17 -17.89
CA LEU A 79 5.01 -8.12 -16.47
C LEU A 79 4.46 -6.74 -16.02
N PHE A 80 5.03 -5.66 -16.53
CA PHE A 80 4.57 -4.30 -16.21
C PHE A 80 3.20 -4.01 -16.82
N ILE A 81 2.95 -4.47 -18.07
CA ILE A 81 1.64 -4.34 -18.70
C ILE A 81 0.59 -5.13 -17.92
N THR A 82 0.91 -6.36 -17.51
CA THR A 82 0.02 -7.19 -16.68
C THR A 82 -0.26 -6.53 -15.34
N ALA A 83 0.74 -5.95 -14.67
CA ALA A 83 0.58 -5.22 -13.41
C ALA A 83 -0.42 -4.06 -13.53
N LEU A 84 -0.51 -3.42 -14.69
CA LEU A 84 -1.46 -2.34 -14.99
C LEU A 84 -2.73 -2.82 -15.69
N THR A 85 -3.01 -4.12 -15.71
CA THR A 85 -4.20 -4.71 -16.32
C THR A 85 -5.17 -5.22 -15.25
N HIS A 86 -6.23 -4.49 -15.01
CA HIS A 86 -7.26 -4.88 -14.04
C HIS A 86 -8.16 -5.99 -14.60
N ARG A 87 -8.70 -6.84 -13.71
CA ARG A 87 -9.60 -7.94 -14.07
C ARG A 87 -10.82 -7.53 -14.91
N SER A 88 -11.32 -6.31 -14.74
CA SER A 88 -12.45 -5.81 -15.51
C SER A 88 -12.13 -5.71 -17.00
N TYR A 89 -10.89 -5.29 -17.32
CA TYR A 89 -10.41 -5.26 -18.70
C TYR A 89 -10.38 -6.66 -19.33
N VAL A 90 -9.84 -7.63 -18.61
CA VAL A 90 -9.77 -9.03 -19.08
C VAL A 90 -11.17 -9.61 -19.30
N ASN A 91 -12.13 -9.31 -18.40
CA ASN A 91 -13.51 -9.75 -18.52
C ASN A 91 -14.21 -9.17 -19.77
N GLU A 92 -13.88 -7.97 -20.19
CA GLU A 92 -14.39 -7.33 -21.40
C GLU A 92 -13.70 -7.88 -22.67
N HIS A 93 -12.42 -8.31 -22.56
CA HIS A 93 -11.58 -8.77 -23.66
C HIS A 93 -11.26 -10.27 -23.62
N LYS A 94 -12.24 -11.11 -23.31
CA LYS A 94 -12.11 -12.58 -23.10
C LYS A 94 -11.39 -13.35 -24.19
N LYS A 95 -11.31 -12.80 -25.40
CA LYS A 95 -10.62 -13.45 -26.55
C LYS A 95 -9.10 -13.21 -26.55
N ALA A 96 -8.60 -12.27 -25.75
CA ALA A 96 -7.22 -11.83 -25.81
C ALA A 96 -6.26 -12.65 -24.91
N TYR A 97 -6.76 -13.61 -24.14
CA TYR A 97 -5.96 -14.46 -23.22
C TYR A 97 -4.90 -13.71 -22.41
N ILE A 98 -5.28 -12.52 -21.91
CA ILE A 98 -4.42 -11.65 -21.12
C ILE A 98 -4.62 -11.99 -19.64
N GLU A 99 -3.55 -12.06 -18.87
CA GLU A 99 -3.61 -12.14 -17.41
C GLU A 99 -3.94 -10.77 -16.79
N HIS A 100 -4.62 -10.79 -15.64
CA HIS A 100 -4.85 -9.60 -14.83
C HIS A 100 -3.85 -9.52 -13.65
N ASN A 101 -3.82 -8.38 -12.99
CA ASN A 101 -2.80 -8.03 -11.99
C ASN A 101 -2.90 -8.74 -10.64
N GLU A 102 -4.00 -9.40 -10.27
CA GLU A 102 -4.25 -9.93 -8.90
C GLU A 102 -3.13 -10.86 -8.37
N ARG A 103 -2.46 -11.64 -9.24
CA ARG A 103 -1.35 -12.50 -8.80
C ARG A 103 -0.07 -11.72 -8.52
N LEU A 104 0.17 -10.66 -9.29
CA LEU A 104 1.30 -9.75 -9.07
C LEU A 104 1.06 -8.87 -7.84
N GLU A 105 -0.17 -8.41 -7.64
CA GLU A 105 -0.64 -7.70 -6.45
C GLU A 105 -0.36 -8.52 -5.19
N PHE A 106 -0.85 -9.77 -5.14
CA PHE A 106 -0.60 -10.68 -4.01
C PHE A 106 0.89 -10.81 -3.67
N LEU A 107 1.75 -10.93 -4.67
CA LEU A 107 3.19 -11.02 -4.46
C LEU A 107 3.79 -9.68 -4.03
N GLY A 108 3.34 -8.60 -4.65
CA GLY A 108 3.84 -7.25 -4.40
C GLY A 108 3.49 -6.73 -3.01
N ASP A 109 2.28 -7.02 -2.52
CA ASP A 109 1.85 -6.73 -1.15
C ASP A 109 2.82 -7.37 -0.12
N ALA A 110 3.12 -8.66 -0.27
CA ALA A 110 4.05 -9.35 0.62
C ALA A 110 5.46 -8.71 0.61
N ILE A 111 5.93 -8.26 -0.55
CA ILE A 111 7.24 -7.58 -0.68
C ILE A 111 7.19 -6.20 -0.04
N LEU A 112 6.13 -5.45 -0.25
CA LEU A 112 5.91 -4.12 0.32
C LEU A 112 5.90 -4.19 1.86
N GLU A 113 5.16 -5.14 2.43
CA GLU A 113 5.10 -5.40 3.86
C GLU A 113 6.47 -5.79 4.43
N LEU A 114 7.20 -6.70 3.77
CA LEU A 114 8.53 -7.13 4.19
C LEU A 114 9.53 -5.96 4.19
N VAL A 115 9.60 -5.20 3.10
CA VAL A 115 10.55 -4.09 2.94
C VAL A 115 10.26 -2.98 3.95
N THR A 116 8.98 -2.65 4.15
CA THR A 116 8.57 -1.64 5.13
C THR A 116 8.88 -2.08 6.55
N SER A 117 8.62 -3.34 6.90
CA SER A 117 8.94 -3.90 8.21
C SER A 117 10.46 -3.94 8.47
N ASP A 118 11.26 -4.38 7.49
CA ASP A 118 12.74 -4.39 7.57
C ASP A 118 13.29 -2.97 7.80
N PHE A 119 12.73 -1.98 7.08
CA PHE A 119 13.10 -0.58 7.24
C PHE A 119 12.81 -0.07 8.65
N LEU A 120 11.60 -0.27 9.15
CA LEU A 120 11.19 0.17 10.50
C LEU A 120 12.04 -0.49 11.58
N TYR A 121 12.20 -1.81 11.51
CA TYR A 121 12.99 -2.57 12.48
C TYR A 121 14.45 -2.13 12.54
N ARG A 122 15.06 -1.82 11.40
CA ARG A 122 16.49 -1.43 11.36
C ARG A 122 16.75 -0.01 11.80
N ASN A 123 15.81 0.90 11.58
CA ASN A 123 16.05 2.33 11.80
C ASN A 123 15.45 2.86 13.10
N PHE A 124 14.49 2.16 13.71
CA PHE A 124 13.80 2.62 14.90
C PHE A 124 13.84 1.57 16.04
N THR A 125 13.67 2.05 17.29
CA THR A 125 13.64 1.22 18.49
C THR A 125 12.28 1.24 19.19
N GLU A 126 11.26 1.70 18.47
CA GLU A 126 9.91 1.85 18.99
C GLU A 126 9.26 0.49 19.29
N PRO A 127 8.32 0.43 20.24
CA PRO A 127 7.54 -0.77 20.51
C PRO A 127 6.81 -1.29 19.27
N GLU A 128 6.60 -2.60 19.22
CA GLU A 128 5.95 -3.31 18.09
C GLU A 128 4.62 -2.65 17.67
N GLY A 129 3.76 -2.26 18.62
CA GLY A 129 2.49 -1.62 18.32
C GLY A 129 2.62 -0.29 17.57
N ILE A 130 3.66 0.50 17.88
CA ILE A 130 3.95 1.76 17.15
C ILE A 130 4.49 1.45 15.75
N MET A 131 5.42 0.50 15.62
CA MET A 131 5.95 0.11 14.32
C MET A 131 4.86 -0.47 13.41
N THR A 132 3.91 -1.23 13.96
CA THR A 132 2.75 -1.75 13.24
C THR A 132 1.84 -0.62 12.76
N ALA A 133 1.57 0.38 13.59
CA ALA A 133 0.78 1.54 13.20
C ALA A 133 1.48 2.38 12.10
N TRP A 134 2.80 2.55 12.20
CA TRP A 134 3.59 3.24 11.17
C TRP A 134 3.60 2.47 9.85
N ARG A 135 3.79 1.14 9.89
CA ARG A 135 3.68 0.30 8.70
C ARG A 135 2.34 0.47 8.04
N SER A 136 1.26 0.29 8.80
CA SER A 136 -0.11 0.47 8.28
C SER A 136 -0.33 1.85 7.65
N ALA A 137 0.22 2.92 8.22
CA ALA A 137 0.11 4.27 7.66
C ALA A 137 0.89 4.43 6.35
N LEU A 138 2.04 3.75 6.22
CA LEU A 138 2.85 3.77 5.00
C LEU A 138 2.19 3.01 3.85
N VAL A 139 1.60 1.83 4.14
CA VAL A 139 1.09 0.91 3.11
C VAL A 139 -0.43 0.92 2.93
N ARG A 140 -1.15 1.83 3.58
CA ARG A 140 -2.60 1.97 3.36
C ARG A 140 -2.93 2.48 1.96
N THR A 141 -4.11 2.14 1.47
CA THR A 141 -4.62 2.48 0.13
C THR A 141 -4.38 3.94 -0.28
N GLU A 142 -4.61 4.90 0.63
CA GLU A 142 -4.43 6.33 0.35
C GLU A 142 -2.96 6.71 0.14
N SER A 143 -2.05 6.12 0.92
CA SER A 143 -0.61 6.39 0.81
C SER A 143 -0.03 5.80 -0.48
N ILE A 144 -0.40 4.55 -0.79
CA ILE A 144 -0.01 3.86 -2.01
C ILE A 144 -0.63 4.54 -3.24
N GLY A 145 -1.92 4.91 -3.18
CA GLY A 145 -2.61 5.62 -4.25
C GLY A 145 -1.95 6.97 -4.57
N ARG A 146 -1.51 7.72 -3.55
CA ARG A 146 -0.75 8.96 -3.75
C ARG A 146 0.60 8.69 -4.43
N ALA A 147 1.33 7.66 -4.02
CA ALA A 147 2.58 7.27 -4.66
C ALA A 147 2.37 6.90 -6.14
N SER A 148 1.34 6.14 -6.43
CA SER A 148 0.95 5.78 -7.80
C SER A 148 0.64 7.00 -8.67
N THR A 149 -0.07 7.97 -8.12
CA THR A 149 -0.41 9.22 -8.79
C THR A 149 0.86 10.05 -9.09
N GLU A 150 1.79 10.10 -8.14
CA GLU A 150 3.06 10.80 -8.30
C GLU A 150 3.97 10.16 -9.36
N ILE A 151 3.94 8.83 -9.51
CA ILE A 151 4.65 8.13 -10.59
C ILE A 151 4.02 8.46 -11.95
N GLY A 152 2.69 8.61 -12.01
CA GLY A 152 1.98 9.10 -13.18
C GLY A 152 1.49 8.05 -14.18
N TYR A 153 1.51 6.75 -13.85
CA TYR A 153 1.07 5.67 -14.77
C TYR A 153 -0.46 5.47 -14.84
N LEU A 154 -1.26 6.30 -14.17
CA LEU A 154 -2.71 6.10 -14.09
C LEU A 154 -3.38 5.99 -15.46
N HIS A 155 -2.92 6.76 -16.44
CA HIS A 155 -3.42 6.73 -17.82
C HIS A 155 -3.09 5.43 -18.58
N LEU A 156 -2.15 4.63 -18.07
CA LEU A 156 -1.77 3.33 -18.62
C LEU A 156 -2.57 2.17 -18.02
N ILE A 157 -3.36 2.41 -16.95
CA ILE A 157 -4.16 1.36 -16.32
C ILE A 157 -5.25 0.92 -17.30
N ARG A 158 -5.30 -0.39 -17.55
CA ARG A 158 -6.26 -1.03 -18.45
C ARG A 158 -7.49 -1.44 -17.67
N LEU A 159 -8.60 -0.71 -17.90
CA LEU A 159 -9.89 -0.90 -17.26
C LEU A 159 -10.98 -1.17 -18.30
N SER A 160 -12.06 -1.85 -17.89
CA SER A 160 -13.30 -1.88 -18.70
C SER A 160 -13.91 -0.48 -18.86
N LYS A 161 -14.80 -0.34 -19.82
CA LYS A 161 -15.53 0.93 -20.01
C LYS A 161 -16.38 1.28 -18.78
N GLY A 162 -17.01 0.28 -18.18
CA GLY A 162 -17.83 0.47 -16.97
C GLY A 162 -17.01 0.94 -15.78
N GLU A 163 -15.82 0.36 -15.57
CA GLU A 163 -14.93 0.73 -14.48
C GLU A 163 -14.37 2.14 -14.62
N LYS A 164 -14.07 2.59 -15.87
CA LYS A 164 -13.61 3.96 -16.14
C LYS A 164 -14.63 5.04 -15.77
N LEU A 165 -15.91 4.67 -15.66
CA LEU A 165 -17.01 5.52 -15.21
C LEU A 165 -17.33 5.37 -13.72
N GLY A 166 -16.55 4.56 -13.00
CA GLY A 166 -16.74 4.25 -11.59
C GLY A 166 -16.50 5.43 -10.64
N SER A 167 -16.76 5.22 -9.36
CA SER A 167 -16.55 6.23 -8.33
C SER A 167 -15.07 6.41 -7.97
N ASP A 168 -14.70 7.58 -7.45
CA ASP A 168 -13.35 7.89 -6.97
C ASP A 168 -12.82 6.85 -5.96
N ARG A 169 -13.69 6.29 -5.14
CA ARG A 169 -13.34 5.28 -4.13
C ARG A 169 -12.92 3.94 -4.76
N THR A 170 -13.65 3.48 -5.77
CA THR A 170 -13.30 2.27 -6.54
C THR A 170 -11.97 2.47 -7.26
N HIS A 171 -11.75 3.66 -7.81
CA HIS A 171 -10.49 4.00 -8.48
C HIS A 171 -9.31 4.01 -7.50
N ALA A 172 -9.47 4.49 -6.27
CA ALA A 172 -8.40 4.52 -5.27
C ALA A 172 -7.88 3.12 -4.92
N SER A 173 -8.78 2.13 -4.77
CA SER A 173 -8.40 0.73 -4.55
C SER A 173 -7.63 0.18 -5.76
N ILE A 174 -8.20 0.31 -6.97
CA ILE A 174 -7.56 -0.18 -8.20
C ILE A 174 -6.15 0.41 -8.40
N ILE A 175 -5.98 1.68 -8.06
CA ILE A 175 -4.69 2.37 -8.15
C ILE A 175 -3.68 1.80 -7.15
N ALA A 176 -4.11 1.49 -5.94
CA ALA A 176 -3.27 0.85 -4.93
C ALA A 176 -2.88 -0.58 -5.34
N ASP A 177 -3.84 -1.38 -5.80
CA ASP A 177 -3.63 -2.75 -6.29
C ASP A 177 -2.61 -2.76 -7.46
N CYS A 178 -2.67 -1.75 -8.34
CA CYS A 178 -1.69 -1.58 -9.41
C CYS A 178 -0.28 -1.29 -8.89
N PHE A 179 -0.11 -0.50 -7.81
CA PHE A 179 1.21 -0.24 -7.23
C PHE A 179 1.83 -1.52 -6.66
N GLU A 180 1.05 -2.30 -5.94
CA GLU A 180 1.48 -3.59 -5.42
C GLU A 180 1.83 -4.53 -6.57
N ALA A 181 1.00 -4.61 -7.59
CA ALA A 181 1.27 -5.42 -8.78
C ALA A 181 2.55 -4.98 -9.51
N VAL A 182 2.80 -3.68 -9.64
CA VAL A 182 4.05 -3.13 -10.21
C VAL A 182 5.25 -3.53 -9.35
N THR A 183 5.11 -3.48 -8.03
CA THR A 183 6.16 -3.96 -7.11
C THR A 183 6.47 -5.45 -7.34
N GLY A 184 5.44 -6.28 -7.48
CA GLY A 184 5.56 -7.70 -7.81
C GLY A 184 6.22 -7.94 -9.17
N ALA A 185 5.86 -7.15 -10.18
CA ALA A 185 6.45 -7.22 -11.52
C ALA A 185 7.95 -6.87 -11.50
N ILE A 186 8.34 -5.80 -10.80
CA ILE A 186 9.75 -5.41 -10.62
C ILE A 186 10.54 -6.51 -9.91
N TYR A 187 9.95 -7.12 -8.89
CA TYR A 187 10.58 -8.23 -8.17
C TYR A 187 10.85 -9.44 -9.08
N LEU A 188 9.86 -9.86 -9.86
CA LEU A 188 10.03 -11.00 -10.79
C LEU A 188 11.04 -10.71 -11.89
N ASP A 189 11.09 -9.49 -12.40
CA ASP A 189 11.95 -9.09 -13.50
C ASP A 189 13.41 -8.82 -13.07
N GLN A 190 13.61 -8.18 -11.89
CA GLN A 190 14.91 -7.65 -11.47
C GLN A 190 15.32 -8.02 -10.04
N GLY A 191 14.50 -8.80 -9.35
CA GLY A 191 14.79 -9.30 -8.01
C GLY A 191 14.53 -8.31 -6.87
N TYR A 192 14.77 -8.80 -5.65
CA TYR A 192 14.42 -8.13 -4.41
C TYR A 192 15.04 -6.71 -4.26
N LEU A 193 16.31 -6.56 -4.62
CA LEU A 193 17.00 -5.28 -4.41
C LEU A 193 16.38 -4.14 -5.23
N ARG A 194 15.93 -4.43 -6.44
CA ARG A 194 15.28 -3.43 -7.30
C ARG A 194 13.89 -3.09 -6.78
N ALA A 195 13.10 -4.07 -6.39
CA ALA A 195 11.80 -3.85 -5.76
C ALA A 195 11.95 -3.05 -4.45
N LYS A 196 12.92 -3.39 -3.61
CA LYS A 196 13.26 -2.65 -2.39
C LYS A 196 13.59 -1.18 -2.69
N GLN A 197 14.40 -0.91 -3.71
CA GLN A 197 14.74 0.46 -4.12
C GLN A 197 13.50 1.25 -4.56
N PHE A 198 12.61 0.64 -5.33
CA PHE A 198 11.35 1.24 -5.76
C PHE A 198 10.46 1.62 -4.57
N ILE A 199 10.29 0.71 -3.61
CA ILE A 199 9.52 0.98 -2.39
C ILE A 199 10.16 2.10 -1.55
N TYR A 200 11.48 2.11 -1.40
CA TYR A 200 12.18 3.19 -0.70
C TYR A 200 11.89 4.53 -1.33
N GLN A 201 12.00 4.63 -2.65
CA GLN A 201 11.83 5.88 -3.38
C GLN A 201 10.42 6.44 -3.29
N HIS A 202 9.38 5.60 -3.33
CA HIS A 202 8.01 6.06 -3.48
C HIS A 202 7.17 5.99 -2.19
N ILE A 203 7.55 5.15 -1.24
CA ILE A 203 6.80 4.93 0.02
C ILE A 203 7.60 5.41 1.23
N LEU A 204 8.83 4.91 1.43
CA LEU A 204 9.54 5.12 2.69
C LEU A 204 10.07 6.54 2.85
N THR A 205 10.28 7.27 1.76
CA THR A 205 10.60 8.71 1.80
C THR A 205 9.51 9.57 2.45
N LYS A 206 8.29 9.02 2.61
CA LYS A 206 7.17 9.73 3.25
C LYS A 206 7.08 9.51 4.76
N MET A 207 8.03 8.75 5.33
CA MET A 207 8.03 8.42 6.76
C MET A 207 8.05 9.65 7.66
N ASP A 208 8.86 10.64 7.33
CA ASP A 208 8.96 11.89 8.12
C ASP A 208 7.61 12.63 8.16
N GLU A 209 6.90 12.70 7.03
CA GLU A 209 5.58 13.31 6.94
C GLU A 209 4.56 12.59 7.84
N ILE A 210 4.58 11.26 7.82
CA ILE A 210 3.69 10.40 8.62
C ILE A 210 3.93 10.63 10.12
N ILE A 211 5.20 10.71 10.53
CA ILE A 211 5.59 10.92 11.92
C ILE A 211 5.23 12.33 12.38
N ILE A 212 5.63 13.36 11.62
CA ILE A 212 5.41 14.78 11.98
C ILE A 212 3.93 15.12 12.07
N ASN A 213 3.14 14.63 11.12
CA ASN A 213 1.70 14.89 11.08
C ASN A 213 0.90 13.96 12.02
N GLU A 214 1.55 12.99 12.65
CA GLU A 214 0.91 11.95 13.48
C GLU A 214 -0.23 11.20 12.74
N SER A 215 -0.18 11.16 11.42
CA SER A 215 -1.21 10.57 10.56
C SER A 215 -1.29 9.03 10.65
N TRP A 216 -0.37 8.42 11.40
CA TRP A 216 -0.33 7.00 11.74
C TRP A 216 -1.24 6.63 12.92
N ARG A 217 -1.67 7.63 13.72
CA ARG A 217 -2.52 7.39 14.88
C ARG A 217 -3.98 7.23 14.44
N ASP A 218 -4.66 6.24 15.00
CA ASP A 218 -6.11 6.17 14.89
C ASP A 218 -6.74 7.39 15.58
N SER A 219 -7.47 8.21 14.82
CA SER A 219 -7.99 9.47 15.31
C SER A 219 -8.91 9.31 16.53
N LYS A 220 -9.70 8.23 16.57
CA LYS A 220 -10.63 7.99 17.68
C LYS A 220 -9.90 7.62 18.96
N SER A 221 -8.93 6.71 18.85
CA SER A 221 -8.08 6.28 19.98
C SER A 221 -7.24 7.44 20.49
N TYR A 222 -6.65 8.22 19.60
CA TYR A 222 -5.84 9.37 19.99
C TYR A 222 -6.66 10.48 20.65
N LEU A 223 -7.85 10.77 20.13
CA LEU A 223 -8.77 11.72 20.78
C LEU A 223 -9.19 11.21 22.17
N GLN A 224 -9.42 9.90 22.32
CA GLN A 224 -9.76 9.31 23.62
C GLN A 224 -8.63 9.49 24.63
N GLU A 225 -7.37 9.26 24.25
CA GLU A 225 -6.22 9.51 25.13
C GLU A 225 -6.13 10.97 25.55
N LEU A 226 -6.28 11.91 24.60
CA LEU A 226 -6.27 13.33 24.87
C LEU A 226 -7.41 13.77 25.82
N ALA A 227 -8.62 13.34 25.51
CA ALA A 227 -9.82 13.67 26.28
C ALA A 227 -9.76 13.11 27.71
N GLN A 228 -9.33 11.84 27.86
CA GLN A 228 -9.18 11.22 29.16
C GLN A 228 -8.12 11.92 30.01
N LYS A 229 -6.99 12.30 29.41
CA LYS A 229 -5.90 12.97 30.10
C LYS A 229 -6.24 14.42 30.50
N THR A 230 -7.02 15.12 29.68
CA THR A 230 -7.31 16.56 29.86
C THR A 230 -8.60 16.80 30.60
N ASP A 231 -9.67 16.15 30.18
CA ASP A 231 -11.04 16.38 30.67
C ASP A 231 -11.53 15.24 31.59
N GLY A 232 -10.75 14.14 31.73
CA GLY A 232 -11.16 12.95 32.51
C GLY A 232 -12.38 12.24 31.92
N ALA A 233 -12.68 12.43 30.64
CA ALA A 233 -13.90 11.98 29.99
C ALA A 233 -13.63 11.22 28.69
N THR A 234 -14.52 10.28 28.38
CA THR A 234 -14.47 9.51 27.13
C THR A 234 -15.27 10.22 26.04
N PRO A 235 -14.75 10.36 24.79
CA PRO A 235 -15.49 10.93 23.67
C PRO A 235 -16.73 10.12 23.32
N GLN A 236 -17.84 10.81 23.07
CA GLN A 236 -19.09 10.24 22.58
C GLN A 236 -19.38 10.76 21.18
N TYR A 237 -19.84 9.90 20.28
CA TYR A 237 -20.10 10.25 18.89
C TYR A 237 -21.60 10.20 18.60
N HIS A 238 -22.16 11.33 18.16
CA HIS A 238 -23.59 11.48 17.87
C HIS A 238 -23.79 11.80 16.40
N VAL A 239 -24.52 10.96 15.68
CA VAL A 239 -24.95 11.27 14.31
C VAL A 239 -25.99 12.40 14.41
N ILE A 240 -25.71 13.52 13.75
CA ILE A 240 -26.57 14.71 13.75
C ILE A 240 -27.34 14.88 12.46
N LYS A 241 -26.84 14.26 11.35
CA LYS A 241 -27.48 14.36 10.04
C LYS A 241 -27.14 13.16 9.16
N GLU A 242 -28.13 12.71 8.39
CA GLU A 242 -27.97 11.72 7.32
C GLU A 242 -28.64 12.30 6.07
N GLU A 243 -27.89 12.45 4.96
CA GLU A 243 -28.36 13.07 3.71
C GLU A 243 -27.92 12.26 2.50
N GLY A 244 -28.65 12.40 1.41
CA GLY A 244 -28.36 11.77 0.13
C GLY A 244 -29.09 10.43 -0.08
N PRO A 245 -29.07 9.92 -1.31
CA PRO A 245 -29.65 8.63 -1.66
C PRO A 245 -28.86 7.48 -1.03
N ASP A 246 -29.46 6.29 -0.94
CA ASP A 246 -28.85 5.12 -0.27
C ASP A 246 -27.44 4.75 -0.79
N HIS A 247 -27.17 4.98 -2.07
CA HIS A 247 -25.89 4.67 -2.73
C HIS A 247 -24.84 5.80 -2.58
N ASP A 248 -25.24 6.98 -2.08
CA ASP A 248 -24.36 8.14 -1.87
C ASP A 248 -24.77 8.92 -0.62
N ARG A 249 -24.95 8.19 0.48
CA ARG A 249 -25.37 8.76 1.76
C ARG A 249 -24.22 9.41 2.50
N ILE A 250 -24.42 10.65 2.96
CA ILE A 250 -23.45 11.38 3.77
C ILE A 250 -23.96 11.42 5.22
N PHE A 251 -23.09 11.01 6.14
CA PHE A 251 -23.31 11.10 7.58
C PHE A 251 -22.55 12.28 8.14
N SER A 252 -23.21 13.07 9.01
CA SER A 252 -22.54 14.10 9.81
C SER A 252 -22.59 13.72 11.28
N VAL A 253 -21.44 13.83 11.96
CA VAL A 253 -21.25 13.35 13.33
C VAL A 253 -20.60 14.44 14.17
N ASN A 254 -21.14 14.67 15.37
CA ASN A 254 -20.46 15.43 16.42
C ASN A 254 -19.71 14.50 17.36
N VAL A 255 -18.49 14.87 17.75
CA VAL A 255 -17.81 14.28 18.90
C VAL A 255 -17.97 15.22 20.12
N VAL A 256 -18.49 14.65 21.21
CA VAL A 256 -18.77 15.33 22.46
C VAL A 256 -17.84 14.79 23.55
N VAL A 257 -17.17 15.69 24.28
CA VAL A 257 -16.33 15.36 25.43
C VAL A 257 -16.74 16.26 26.60
N ALA A 258 -16.99 15.66 27.75
CA ALA A 258 -17.47 16.38 28.95
C ALA A 258 -18.66 17.30 28.66
N GLY A 259 -19.65 16.81 27.88
CA GLY A 259 -20.87 17.54 27.52
C GLY A 259 -20.69 18.69 26.51
N ARG A 260 -19.50 18.84 25.91
CA ARG A 260 -19.20 19.90 24.93
C ARG A 260 -18.80 19.32 23.58
N ILE A 261 -19.30 19.88 22.49
CA ILE A 261 -18.88 19.51 21.13
C ILE A 261 -17.41 19.94 20.96
N ARG A 262 -16.56 18.98 20.62
CA ARG A 262 -15.13 19.20 20.38
C ARG A 262 -14.75 19.13 18.91
N GLY A 263 -15.59 18.51 18.08
CA GLY A 263 -15.39 18.43 16.63
C GLY A 263 -16.64 17.95 15.93
N THR A 264 -16.73 18.24 14.64
CA THR A 264 -17.77 17.78 13.73
C THR A 264 -17.10 17.22 12.48
N GLY A 265 -17.57 16.08 12.00
CA GLY A 265 -17.04 15.46 10.79
C GLY A 265 -18.15 14.86 9.95
N SER A 266 -17.92 14.77 8.66
CA SER A 266 -18.84 14.13 7.71
C SER A 266 -18.09 13.07 6.89
N GLY A 267 -18.82 12.09 6.37
CA GLY A 267 -18.28 11.02 5.53
C GLY A 267 -19.37 10.14 4.96
N HIS A 268 -19.03 9.31 3.98
CA HIS A 268 -19.95 8.37 3.32
C HIS A 268 -20.27 7.13 4.17
N SER A 269 -19.65 7.00 5.34
CA SER A 269 -20.01 6.00 6.35
C SER A 269 -19.99 6.63 7.75
N LYS A 270 -20.73 6.02 8.69
CA LYS A 270 -20.72 6.46 10.09
C LYS A 270 -19.31 6.40 10.69
N GLN A 271 -18.52 5.39 10.32
CA GLN A 271 -17.14 5.24 10.78
C GLN A 271 -16.24 6.36 10.27
N GLU A 272 -16.32 6.70 9.00
CA GLU A 272 -15.56 7.79 8.38
C GLU A 272 -15.94 9.15 9.00
N ALA A 273 -17.23 9.42 9.13
CA ALA A 273 -17.71 10.63 9.78
C ALA A 273 -17.24 10.76 11.24
N GLN A 274 -17.21 9.65 11.99
CA GLN A 274 -16.66 9.61 13.35
C GLN A 274 -15.15 9.87 13.37
N SER A 275 -14.38 9.28 12.46
CA SER A 275 -12.93 9.52 12.35
C SER A 275 -12.63 10.97 12.00
N ASN A 276 -13.40 11.57 11.09
CA ASN A 276 -13.26 12.97 10.72
C ASN A 276 -13.65 13.90 11.88
N ALA A 277 -14.71 13.59 12.63
CA ALA A 277 -15.09 14.32 13.84
C ALA A 277 -14.00 14.23 14.92
N ALA A 278 -13.38 13.05 15.10
CA ALA A 278 -12.26 12.85 16.01
C ALA A 278 -11.04 13.69 15.60
N THR A 279 -10.72 13.76 14.31
CA THR A 279 -9.63 14.59 13.78
C THR A 279 -9.84 16.07 14.10
N GLU A 280 -11.05 16.59 13.95
CA GLU A 280 -11.38 17.97 14.35
C GLU A 280 -11.29 18.16 15.87
N GLY A 281 -11.72 17.17 16.66
CA GLY A 281 -11.54 17.15 18.11
C GLY A 281 -10.07 17.21 18.53
N ILE A 282 -9.18 16.46 17.85
CA ILE A 282 -7.74 16.51 18.08
C ILE A 282 -7.19 17.91 17.79
N LYS A 283 -7.60 18.55 16.67
CA LYS A 283 -7.20 19.92 16.33
C LYS A 283 -7.62 20.91 17.45
N TYR A 284 -8.83 20.73 18.00
CA TYR A 284 -9.28 21.52 19.13
C TYR A 284 -8.32 21.40 20.32
N TYR A 285 -7.95 20.18 20.73
CA TYR A 285 -7.02 19.96 21.85
C TYR A 285 -5.62 20.50 21.55
N LYS A 286 -5.08 20.27 20.35
CA LYS A 286 -3.78 20.82 19.93
C LYS A 286 -3.74 22.35 20.03
N LYS A 287 -4.80 23.02 19.62
CA LYS A 287 -4.89 24.49 19.69
C LYS A 287 -4.97 25.02 21.13
N HIS A 288 -5.65 24.30 22.03
CA HIS A 288 -5.91 24.79 23.40
C HIS A 288 -4.87 24.33 24.42
N LEU A 289 -4.22 23.18 24.20
CA LEU A 289 -3.18 22.66 25.11
C LEU A 289 -1.78 23.11 24.72
N GLY A 290 -1.54 23.48 23.46
CA GLY A 290 -0.23 23.91 22.97
C GLY A 290 0.90 22.95 23.39
N ASN A 291 1.94 23.46 24.03
CA ASN A 291 3.09 22.67 24.50
C ASN A 291 2.81 21.75 25.70
N GLN A 292 1.57 21.72 26.23
CA GLN A 292 1.15 20.80 27.29
C GLN A 292 0.66 19.44 26.76
N LEU A 293 0.59 19.29 25.43
CA LEU A 293 0.37 17.98 24.84
C LEU A 293 1.44 17.01 25.31
N PRO A 294 1.06 15.75 25.62
CA PRO A 294 2.06 14.73 25.92
C PRO A 294 3.06 14.69 24.77
N ALA A 295 4.34 14.88 25.09
CA ALA A 295 5.38 14.69 24.11
C ALA A 295 5.18 13.32 23.49
N THR A 296 4.94 13.28 22.20
CA THR A 296 5.08 12.06 21.40
C THR A 296 6.47 11.55 21.73
N GLY A 297 6.60 10.30 22.15
CA GLY A 297 7.86 9.74 22.64
C GLY A 297 9.00 10.18 21.72
N ARG A 298 10.12 10.59 22.28
CA ARG A 298 11.29 10.99 21.47
C ARG A 298 11.61 9.82 20.56
N LEU A 299 11.46 10.05 19.25
CA LEU A 299 11.88 9.10 18.23
C LEU A 299 13.33 8.72 18.47
N THR A 300 13.57 7.48 18.80
CA THR A 300 14.92 6.98 19.04
C THR A 300 15.39 6.25 17.78
N LEU A 301 16.24 6.93 17.01
CA LEU A 301 16.95 6.27 15.92
C LEU A 301 17.88 5.22 16.49
N ARG A 302 17.91 4.05 15.89
CA ARG A 302 18.90 3.02 16.17
C ARG A 302 20.28 3.57 15.79
N LYS A 303 21.23 3.56 16.75
CA LYS A 303 22.64 3.94 16.50
C LYS A 303 23.35 2.88 15.66
#